data_0fa8a7dc3f4295b803b42ae1579d9d0c
#
_entry.id   0fa8a7dc3f4295b803b42ae1579d9d0c
#
_cell.length_a   1.000
_cell.length_b   1.000
_cell.length_c   1.000
_cell.angle_alpha   90.00
_cell.angle_beta   90.00
_cell.angle_gamma   90.00
#
_symmetry.space_group_name_H-M   'P 1'
#
loop_
_entity.id
_entity.type
_entity.pdbx_description
1 polymer ?
#
loop_
_entity_poly.entity_id
_entity_poly.type
_entity_poly.pdbx_seq_one_letter_code
_entity_poly.pdbx_strand_id
1 'polypeptide(L)'
;MNYTKGGAASVQRHPAGASAGEVTVTVDVVIFTLRDGKLQVLLVRRRRVPQTGMWAIPGGEIQPGEALRDTALRTLEEQTGLVDVYLEQLYTFGDPDRDPRQRLITVSYFAVVPATDVVPRTADDADHVRWWGFEDLPELAFDHAGILLYAVKRLRYKLEYTAVGFELLPEEFTLTELQTAYEIVLGEELDKRNFRRRIQEA
;
A
#
# COMPACT_ATOMS: atom_id res chain seq x y z
N MET A 1 -35.01 30.25 -13.61
CA MET A 1 -33.89 29.86 -12.70
C MET A 1 -32.62 29.98 -13.51
N ASN A 2 -31.81 31.01 -13.25
CA ASN A 2 -30.57 31.25 -13.99
C ASN A 2 -29.42 30.58 -13.29
N TYR A 3 -28.79 29.62 -13.96
CA TYR A 3 -27.51 29.00 -13.50
C TYR A 3 -26.34 29.88 -13.98
N THR A 4 -25.63 30.49 -13.04
CA THR A 4 -24.38 31.21 -13.32
C THR A 4 -23.23 30.16 -13.27
N LYS A 5 -22.48 30.00 -14.38
CA LYS A 5 -21.24 29.23 -14.43
C LYS A 5 -20.21 29.92 -13.55
N GLY A 6 -19.72 29.19 -12.55
CA GLY A 6 -18.60 29.60 -11.69
C GLY A 6 -17.31 29.77 -12.51
N GLY A 7 -16.55 30.80 -12.13
CA GLY A 7 -15.36 31.26 -12.82
C GLY A 7 -14.25 30.18 -12.90
N ALA A 8 -13.59 30.20 -14.05
CA ALA A 8 -12.38 29.41 -14.29
C ALA A 8 -11.27 29.86 -13.31
N ALA A 9 -10.77 28.91 -12.52
CA ALA A 9 -9.56 29.12 -11.75
C ALA A 9 -8.41 29.44 -12.70
N SER A 10 -7.79 30.62 -12.53
CA SER A 10 -6.60 31.00 -13.29
C SER A 10 -5.45 30.07 -12.99
N VAL A 11 -5.08 29.26 -13.98
CA VAL A 11 -3.85 28.47 -13.94
C VAL A 11 -2.69 29.48 -13.97
N GLN A 12 -2.03 29.67 -12.84
CA GLN A 12 -0.79 30.42 -12.78
C GLN A 12 0.27 29.66 -13.59
N ARG A 13 0.65 30.18 -14.75
CA ARG A 13 1.76 29.67 -15.52
C ARG A 13 3.06 30.02 -14.80
N HIS A 14 3.82 29.01 -14.38
CA HIS A 14 5.18 29.20 -13.90
C HIS A 14 6.04 29.84 -15.00
N PRO A 15 6.97 30.73 -14.65
CA PRO A 15 7.84 31.36 -15.64
C PRO A 15 8.68 30.30 -16.34
N ALA A 16 8.67 30.32 -17.67
CA ALA A 16 9.55 29.51 -18.50
C ALA A 16 10.98 29.96 -18.25
N GLY A 17 11.79 29.13 -17.59
CA GLY A 17 13.22 29.44 -17.33
C GLY A 17 13.92 28.56 -16.29
N ALA A 18 13.21 27.73 -15.50
CA ALA A 18 13.87 26.71 -14.71
C ALA A 18 14.13 25.50 -15.61
N SER A 19 15.38 25.03 -15.70
CA SER A 19 15.68 23.71 -16.25
C SER A 19 14.71 22.73 -15.61
N ALA A 20 13.97 21.98 -16.42
CA ALA A 20 13.09 20.94 -15.90
C ALA A 20 13.96 19.99 -15.07
N GLY A 21 13.91 20.13 -13.74
CA GLY A 21 14.65 19.27 -12.83
C GLY A 21 14.28 17.82 -13.14
N GLU A 22 15.24 16.94 -13.09
CA GLU A 22 15.02 15.50 -13.28
C GLU A 22 13.96 15.02 -12.29
N VAL A 23 12.92 14.38 -12.79
CA VAL A 23 11.84 13.80 -11.97
C VAL A 23 12.12 12.32 -11.80
N THR A 24 12.41 11.92 -10.57
CA THR A 24 12.55 10.50 -10.25
C THR A 24 11.19 9.87 -10.06
N VAL A 25 10.97 8.72 -10.67
CA VAL A 25 9.76 7.90 -10.47
C VAL A 25 10.11 6.64 -9.71
N THR A 26 9.34 6.38 -8.66
CA THR A 26 9.48 5.19 -7.82
C THR A 26 8.17 4.42 -7.75
N VAL A 27 8.25 3.20 -7.23
CA VAL A 27 7.09 2.40 -6.86
C VAL A 27 7.19 2.07 -5.37
N ASP A 28 6.09 2.20 -4.64
CA ASP A 28 5.94 1.74 -3.25
C ASP A 28 4.83 0.70 -3.19
N VAL A 29 4.99 -0.36 -2.37
CA VAL A 29 4.01 -1.44 -2.26
C VAL A 29 3.57 -1.63 -0.82
N VAL A 30 2.33 -1.26 -0.52
CA VAL A 30 1.71 -1.52 0.79
C VAL A 30 1.24 -2.97 0.82
N ILE A 31 1.75 -3.76 1.75
CA ILE A 31 1.45 -5.19 1.85
C ILE A 31 0.65 -5.46 3.11
N PHE A 32 -0.56 -5.97 2.95
CA PHE A 32 -1.47 -6.29 4.04
C PHE A 32 -1.56 -7.78 4.29
N THR A 33 -1.74 -8.14 5.56
CA THR A 33 -2.10 -9.48 6.01
C THR A 33 -2.95 -9.42 7.26
N LEU A 34 -3.59 -10.55 7.61
CA LEU A 34 -4.25 -10.73 8.90
C LEU A 34 -3.43 -11.68 9.76
N ARG A 35 -2.92 -11.18 10.88
CA ARG A 35 -2.15 -11.97 11.86
C ARG A 35 -2.61 -11.62 13.27
N ASP A 36 -2.67 -12.62 14.15
CA ASP A 36 -3.02 -12.45 15.55
C ASP A 36 -4.34 -11.68 15.77
N GLY A 37 -5.31 -11.89 14.88
CA GLY A 37 -6.61 -11.19 14.92
C GLY A 37 -6.54 -9.70 14.58
N LYS A 38 -5.48 -9.23 13.92
CA LYS A 38 -5.27 -7.83 13.54
C LYS A 38 -4.87 -7.68 12.08
N LEU A 39 -5.29 -6.57 11.48
CA LEU A 39 -4.73 -6.13 10.20
C LEU A 39 -3.30 -5.63 10.43
N GLN A 40 -2.36 -6.21 9.70
CA GLN A 40 -0.95 -5.83 9.78
C GLN A 40 -0.42 -5.41 8.41
N VAL A 41 0.62 -4.58 8.44
CA VAL A 41 1.36 -4.12 7.27
C VAL A 41 2.82 -4.51 7.39
N LEU A 42 3.41 -4.92 6.25
CA LEU A 42 4.83 -5.21 6.18
C LEU A 42 5.63 -3.94 5.95
N LEU A 43 6.60 -3.70 6.82
CA LEU A 43 7.54 -2.59 6.68
C LEU A 43 8.97 -3.08 6.59
N VAL A 44 9.80 -2.29 5.91
CA VAL A 44 11.24 -2.52 5.80
C VAL A 44 11.99 -1.40 6.50
N ARG A 45 13.11 -1.72 7.14
CA ARG A 45 13.97 -0.74 7.78
C ARG A 45 14.97 -0.18 6.78
N ARG A 46 14.98 1.12 6.60
CA ARG A 46 15.84 1.80 5.64
C ARG A 46 17.32 1.68 5.97
N ARG A 47 18.13 1.33 4.96
CA ARG A 47 19.59 1.22 5.08
C ARG A 47 20.33 2.41 4.47
N ARG A 48 19.65 3.29 3.73
CA ARG A 48 20.25 4.41 2.97
C ARG A 48 19.75 5.77 3.47
N VAL A 49 20.59 6.78 3.33
CA VAL A 49 20.23 8.18 3.54
C VAL A 49 19.21 8.66 2.49
N PRO A 50 18.32 9.59 2.83
CA PRO A 50 18.06 10.11 4.16
C PRO A 50 17.25 9.13 4.99
N GLN A 51 17.07 9.44 6.28
CA GLN A 51 16.21 8.69 7.20
C GLN A 51 16.63 7.22 7.37
N THR A 52 17.94 6.95 7.40
CA THR A 52 18.50 5.62 7.69
C THR A 52 18.01 5.14 9.07
N GLY A 53 17.58 3.87 9.13
CA GLY A 53 17.06 3.27 10.35
C GLY A 53 15.57 3.47 10.59
N MET A 54 14.90 4.39 9.87
CA MET A 54 13.44 4.52 9.91
C MET A 54 12.75 3.39 9.16
N TRP A 55 11.51 3.11 9.56
CA TRP A 55 10.67 2.15 8.88
C TRP A 55 9.98 2.78 7.66
N ALA A 56 9.80 2.00 6.62
CA ALA A 56 9.25 2.45 5.35
C ALA A 56 8.41 1.35 4.69
N ILE A 57 7.52 1.73 3.81
CA ILE A 57 6.87 0.83 2.86
C ILE A 57 7.96 0.29 1.91
N PRO A 58 7.98 -1.01 1.57
CA PRO A 58 8.84 -1.55 0.53
C PRO A 58 8.69 -0.75 -0.77
N GLY A 59 9.80 -0.34 -1.37
CA GLY A 59 9.77 0.50 -2.55
C GLY A 59 11.11 0.56 -3.28
N GLY A 60 11.06 1.01 -4.53
CA GLY A 60 12.24 1.10 -5.38
C GLY A 60 12.07 2.00 -6.59
N GLU A 61 13.19 2.37 -7.19
CA GLU A 61 13.21 3.12 -8.44
C GLU A 61 12.91 2.19 -9.62
N ILE A 62 12.25 2.75 -10.63
CA ILE A 62 12.01 2.07 -11.91
C ILE A 62 13.32 1.90 -12.64
N GLN A 63 13.57 0.70 -13.14
CA GLN A 63 14.74 0.46 -14.00
C GLN A 63 14.43 0.76 -15.47
N PRO A 64 15.44 1.10 -16.29
CA PRO A 64 15.24 1.34 -17.71
C PRO A 64 14.59 0.15 -18.41
N GLY A 65 13.47 0.39 -19.08
CA GLY A 65 12.69 -0.65 -19.78
C GLY A 65 11.75 -1.48 -18.90
N GLU A 66 11.67 -1.19 -17.60
CA GLU A 66 10.80 -1.89 -16.67
C GLU A 66 9.42 -1.24 -16.60
N ALA A 67 8.35 -2.02 -16.62
CA ALA A 67 7.01 -1.53 -16.37
C ALA A 67 6.78 -1.29 -14.85
N LEU A 68 5.88 -0.38 -14.49
CA LEU A 68 5.57 -0.07 -13.09
C LEU A 68 5.18 -1.30 -12.27
N ARG A 69 4.39 -2.19 -12.86
CA ARG A 69 3.97 -3.44 -12.21
C ARG A 69 5.15 -4.38 -11.98
N ASP A 70 6.08 -4.46 -12.93
CA ASP A 70 7.25 -5.32 -12.83
C ASP A 70 8.22 -4.78 -11.76
N THR A 71 8.38 -3.45 -11.66
CA THR A 71 9.09 -2.80 -10.56
C THR A 71 8.47 -3.15 -9.20
N ALA A 72 7.14 -3.13 -9.10
CA ALA A 72 6.45 -3.49 -7.86
C ALA A 72 6.71 -4.95 -7.47
N LEU A 73 6.59 -5.89 -8.41
CA LEU A 73 6.83 -7.31 -8.18
C LEU A 73 8.30 -7.59 -7.82
N ARG A 74 9.25 -7.01 -8.55
CA ARG A 74 10.68 -7.12 -8.24
C ARG A 74 11.00 -6.58 -6.84
N THR A 75 10.46 -5.41 -6.50
CA THR A 75 10.65 -4.80 -5.17
C THR A 75 10.11 -5.67 -4.05
N LEU A 76 8.91 -6.23 -4.24
CA LEU A 76 8.34 -7.22 -3.32
C LEU A 76 9.28 -8.40 -3.12
N GLU A 77 9.65 -9.05 -4.20
CA GLU A 77 10.50 -10.23 -4.16
C GLU A 77 11.87 -9.92 -3.54
N GLU A 78 12.54 -8.84 -3.94
CA GLU A 78 13.87 -8.48 -3.46
C GLU A 78 13.90 -8.10 -1.98
N GLN A 79 12.88 -7.36 -1.50
CA GLN A 79 12.88 -6.82 -0.14
C GLN A 79 12.16 -7.71 0.87
N THR A 80 11.23 -8.53 0.43
CA THR A 80 10.37 -9.30 1.34
C THR A 80 10.37 -10.79 1.08
N GLY A 81 10.82 -11.24 -0.10
CA GLY A 81 10.74 -12.63 -0.53
C GLY A 81 9.36 -13.08 -1.00
N LEU A 82 8.37 -12.20 -1.00
CA LEU A 82 7.02 -12.53 -1.43
C LEU A 82 6.92 -12.59 -2.96
N VAL A 83 6.25 -13.62 -3.45
CA VAL A 83 5.95 -13.86 -4.87
C VAL A 83 4.48 -14.25 -5.03
N ASP A 84 3.95 -14.20 -6.25
CA ASP A 84 2.59 -14.62 -6.60
C ASP A 84 1.49 -14.01 -5.71
N VAL A 85 1.61 -12.71 -5.44
CA VAL A 85 0.68 -11.98 -4.58
C VAL A 85 -0.37 -11.23 -5.41
N TYR A 86 -1.58 -11.07 -4.84
CA TYR A 86 -2.53 -10.09 -5.35
C TYR A 86 -1.90 -8.69 -5.29
N LEU A 87 -1.80 -8.04 -6.44
CA LEU A 87 -1.19 -6.72 -6.59
C LEU A 87 -2.05 -5.80 -7.44
N GLU A 88 -2.43 -4.64 -6.89
CA GLU A 88 -3.22 -3.63 -7.59
C GLU A 88 -2.64 -2.23 -7.38
N GLN A 89 -2.70 -1.39 -8.41
CA GLN A 89 -2.30 0.00 -8.30
C GLN A 89 -3.25 0.76 -7.36
N LEU A 90 -2.66 1.45 -6.40
CA LEU A 90 -3.38 2.19 -5.38
C LEU A 90 -3.65 3.63 -5.82
N TYR A 91 -2.58 4.43 -5.92
CA TYR A 91 -2.61 5.85 -6.23
C TYR A 91 -1.22 6.36 -6.59
N THR A 92 -1.16 7.58 -7.14
CA THR A 92 0.12 8.26 -7.42
C THR A 92 0.29 9.42 -6.45
N PHE A 93 1.38 9.42 -5.68
CA PHE A 93 1.73 10.48 -4.74
C PHE A 93 2.87 11.31 -5.33
N GLY A 94 2.65 12.58 -5.48
CA GLY A 94 3.59 13.48 -6.15
C GLY A 94 3.62 14.86 -5.51
N ASP A 95 3.44 14.97 -4.19
CA ASP A 95 3.61 16.22 -3.49
C ASP A 95 5.05 16.74 -3.70
N PRO A 96 5.26 18.02 -4.04
CA PRO A 96 6.60 18.57 -4.26
C PRO A 96 7.55 18.36 -3.10
N ASP A 97 7.06 18.40 -1.88
CA ASP A 97 7.85 18.37 -0.65
C ASP A 97 8.03 16.96 -0.06
N ARG A 98 7.51 15.90 -0.76
CA ARG A 98 7.59 14.53 -0.25
C ARG A 98 9.00 13.97 -0.08
N ASP A 99 9.96 14.40 -0.91
CA ASP A 99 11.39 14.15 -0.74
C ASP A 99 12.13 15.49 -0.84
N PRO A 100 12.81 15.95 0.23
CA PRO A 100 13.46 17.25 0.24
C PRO A 100 14.68 17.36 -0.66
N ARG A 101 15.18 16.24 -1.23
CA ARG A 101 16.39 16.21 -2.05
C ARG A 101 16.12 16.38 -3.54
N GLN A 102 14.93 15.94 -4.00
CA GLN A 102 14.64 15.86 -5.42
C GLN A 102 13.15 15.84 -5.70
N ARG A 103 12.77 16.17 -6.91
CA ARG A 103 11.41 15.98 -7.38
C ARG A 103 11.15 14.49 -7.59
N LEU A 104 10.32 13.91 -6.73
CA LEU A 104 10.03 12.49 -6.72
C LEU A 104 8.52 12.25 -6.81
N ILE A 105 8.12 11.30 -7.65
CA ILE A 105 6.75 10.81 -7.77
C ILE A 105 6.76 9.32 -7.49
N THR A 106 5.90 8.85 -6.62
CA THR A 106 5.71 7.41 -6.45
C THR A 106 4.36 6.95 -6.98
N VAL A 107 4.38 5.83 -7.70
CA VAL A 107 3.17 5.07 -8.04
C VAL A 107 3.03 3.97 -7.01
N SER A 108 2.09 4.13 -6.09
CA SER A 108 1.88 3.14 -5.04
C SER A 108 0.97 2.03 -5.49
N TYR A 109 1.29 0.83 -5.05
CA TYR A 109 0.50 -0.39 -5.17
C TYR A 109 0.09 -0.87 -3.78
N PHE A 110 -0.90 -1.72 -3.71
CA PHE A 110 -1.14 -2.53 -2.53
C PHE A 110 -1.21 -3.99 -2.90
N ALA A 111 -0.71 -4.82 -2.01
CA ALA A 111 -0.75 -6.27 -2.06
C ALA A 111 -1.50 -6.79 -0.85
N VAL A 112 -2.16 -7.92 -1.03
CA VAL A 112 -2.85 -8.64 0.03
C VAL A 112 -2.33 -10.07 0.01
N VAL A 113 -1.93 -10.57 1.16
CA VAL A 113 -1.37 -11.92 1.29
C VAL A 113 -1.99 -12.64 2.49
N PRO A 114 -2.15 -13.95 2.43
CA PRO A 114 -2.48 -14.75 3.60
C PRO A 114 -1.44 -14.57 4.71
N ALA A 115 -1.78 -14.95 5.95
CA ALA A 115 -0.85 -14.93 7.08
C ALA A 115 0.34 -15.87 6.81
N THR A 116 1.35 -15.37 6.14
CA THR A 116 2.58 -16.08 5.82
C THR A 116 3.73 -15.52 6.65
N ASP A 117 4.71 -16.35 6.95
CA ASP A 117 5.95 -15.87 7.51
C ASP A 117 6.79 -15.31 6.36
N VAL A 118 7.17 -14.03 6.51
CA VAL A 118 8.16 -13.44 5.62
C VAL A 118 9.48 -14.12 5.93
N VAL A 119 10.05 -14.78 4.94
CA VAL A 119 11.37 -15.39 5.06
C VAL A 119 12.39 -14.36 4.56
N PRO A 120 13.18 -13.74 5.47
CA PRO A 120 14.26 -12.86 5.05
C PRO A 120 15.24 -13.62 4.16
N ARG A 121 15.71 -13.01 3.08
CA ARG A 121 16.66 -13.65 2.15
C ARG A 121 18.02 -13.92 2.77
N THR A 122 18.39 -13.11 3.78
CA THR A 122 19.64 -13.29 4.54
C THR A 122 19.39 -13.06 6.02
N ALA A 123 20.27 -13.60 6.88
CA ALA A 123 20.20 -13.36 8.33
C ALA A 123 20.25 -11.85 8.68
N ASP A 124 20.96 -11.06 7.87
CA ASP A 124 21.06 -9.60 8.02
C ASP A 124 19.75 -8.87 7.66
N ASP A 125 18.81 -9.52 6.96
CA ASP A 125 17.55 -8.94 6.58
C ASP A 125 16.44 -9.17 7.62
N ALA A 126 16.60 -10.13 8.54
CA ALA A 126 15.60 -10.48 9.54
C ALA A 126 15.20 -9.29 10.45
N ASP A 127 16.18 -8.44 10.80
CA ASP A 127 15.94 -7.24 11.61
C ASP A 127 15.44 -6.04 10.78
N HIS A 128 15.34 -6.21 9.45
CA HIS A 128 15.00 -5.14 8.52
C HIS A 128 13.63 -5.29 7.87
N VAL A 129 12.93 -6.40 8.09
CA VAL A 129 11.59 -6.66 7.55
C VAL A 129 10.70 -7.14 8.68
N ARG A 130 9.56 -6.47 8.92
CA ARG A 130 8.67 -6.81 10.02
C ARG A 130 7.22 -6.46 9.73
N TRP A 131 6.30 -7.32 10.21
CA TRP A 131 4.89 -7.05 10.28
C TRP A 131 4.55 -6.14 11.46
N TRP A 132 3.72 -5.11 11.21
CA TRP A 132 3.28 -4.15 12.22
C TRP A 132 1.77 -4.04 12.22
N GLY A 133 1.16 -4.11 13.38
CA GLY A 133 -0.25 -3.74 13.57
C GLY A 133 -0.43 -2.23 13.39
N PHE A 134 -1.60 -1.83 12.91
CA PHE A 134 -1.87 -0.39 12.71
C PHE A 134 -1.89 0.43 14.00
N GLU A 135 -2.13 -0.21 15.14
CA GLU A 135 -2.11 0.43 16.47
C GLU A 135 -0.68 0.66 16.99
N ASP A 136 0.28 -0.12 16.49
CA ASP A 136 1.66 -0.16 16.96
C ASP A 136 2.67 0.33 15.91
N LEU A 137 2.20 1.09 14.90
CA LEU A 137 3.05 1.58 13.82
C LEU A 137 4.19 2.44 14.37
N PRO A 138 5.44 2.20 13.94
CA PRO A 138 6.56 3.07 14.26
C PRO A 138 6.47 4.39 13.50
N GLU A 139 7.34 5.32 13.81
CA GLU A 139 7.55 6.50 12.97
C GLU A 139 8.04 6.07 11.59
N LEU A 140 7.36 6.55 10.55
CA LEU A 140 7.62 6.16 9.16
C LEU A 140 8.43 7.22 8.42
N ALA A 141 9.23 6.75 7.48
CA ALA A 141 9.99 7.61 6.59
C ALA A 141 9.07 8.38 5.63
N PHE A 142 9.47 9.59 5.28
CA PHE A 142 8.81 10.44 4.28
C PHE A 142 7.30 10.66 4.56
N ASP A 143 6.48 10.55 3.53
CA ASP A 143 5.03 10.62 3.54
C ASP A 143 4.34 9.24 3.67
N HIS A 144 5.09 8.19 4.01
CA HIS A 144 4.59 6.81 4.02
C HIS A 144 3.41 6.59 4.98
N ALA A 145 3.32 7.36 6.07
CA ALA A 145 2.15 7.32 6.94
C ALA A 145 0.86 7.71 6.19
N GLY A 146 0.93 8.74 5.34
CA GLY A 146 -0.17 9.16 4.50
C GLY A 146 -0.56 8.11 3.46
N ILE A 147 0.43 7.44 2.85
CA ILE A 147 0.21 6.34 1.90
C ILE A 147 -0.50 5.18 2.58
N LEU A 148 -0.07 4.77 3.79
CA LEU A 148 -0.71 3.70 4.55
C LEU A 148 -2.16 4.01 4.90
N LEU A 149 -2.45 5.23 5.37
CA LEU A 149 -3.82 5.64 5.69
C LEU A 149 -4.72 5.59 4.45
N TYR A 150 -4.20 6.02 3.31
CA TYR A 150 -4.93 5.93 2.04
C TYR A 150 -5.18 4.46 1.63
N ALA A 151 -4.16 3.60 1.78
CA ALA A 151 -4.24 2.19 1.43
C ALA A 151 -5.28 1.43 2.26
N VAL A 152 -5.32 1.64 3.59
CA VAL A 152 -6.34 1.04 4.47
C VAL A 152 -7.75 1.46 4.07
N LYS A 153 -7.93 2.77 3.80
CA LYS A 153 -9.22 3.28 3.34
C LYS A 153 -9.65 2.64 2.02
N ARG A 154 -8.69 2.46 1.10
CA ARG A 154 -8.94 1.79 -0.18
C ARG A 154 -9.28 0.31 -0.01
N LEU A 155 -8.55 -0.42 0.86
CA LEU A 155 -8.81 -1.82 1.17
C LEU A 155 -10.22 -1.99 1.74
N ARG A 156 -10.61 -1.17 2.74
CA ARG A 156 -11.96 -1.19 3.33
C ARG A 156 -13.04 -0.99 2.28
N TYR A 157 -12.88 0.03 1.43
CA TYR A 157 -13.80 0.28 0.34
C TYR A 157 -13.92 -0.92 -0.61
N LYS A 158 -12.80 -1.56 -0.95
CA LYS A 158 -12.81 -2.72 -1.84
C LYS A 158 -13.50 -3.94 -1.27
N LEU A 159 -13.40 -4.18 0.03
CA LEU A 159 -14.12 -5.26 0.69
C LEU A 159 -15.65 -5.16 0.53
N GLU A 160 -16.17 -3.95 0.34
CA GLU A 160 -17.61 -3.75 0.11
C GLU A 160 -18.07 -4.22 -1.28
N TYR A 161 -17.16 -4.19 -2.30
CA TYR A 161 -17.56 -4.35 -3.71
C TYR A 161 -16.77 -5.39 -4.48
N THR A 162 -15.77 -6.04 -3.88
CA THR A 162 -14.90 -7.01 -4.58
C THR A 162 -14.57 -8.21 -3.69
N ALA A 163 -14.04 -9.25 -4.32
CA ALA A 163 -13.60 -10.47 -3.64
C ALA A 163 -12.19 -10.36 -3.01
N VAL A 164 -11.62 -9.15 -2.89
CA VAL A 164 -10.25 -8.96 -2.35
C VAL A 164 -10.06 -9.51 -0.94
N GLY A 165 -11.12 -9.65 -0.16
CA GLY A 165 -11.06 -10.26 1.17
C GLY A 165 -10.66 -11.74 1.16
N PHE A 166 -10.87 -12.45 0.06
CA PHE A 166 -10.43 -13.84 -0.09
C PHE A 166 -8.91 -13.97 -0.11
N GLU A 167 -8.22 -12.98 -0.66
CA GLU A 167 -6.76 -12.95 -0.73
C GLU A 167 -6.07 -12.80 0.65
N LEU A 168 -6.83 -12.44 1.69
CA LEU A 168 -6.35 -12.39 3.08
C LEU A 168 -6.31 -13.77 3.75
N LEU A 169 -6.91 -14.78 3.13
CA LEU A 169 -7.12 -16.10 3.70
C LEU A 169 -6.33 -17.17 2.91
N PRO A 170 -6.03 -18.32 3.51
CA PRO A 170 -5.47 -19.45 2.79
C PRO A 170 -6.46 -19.98 1.73
N GLU A 171 -6.01 -20.88 0.84
CA GLU A 171 -6.85 -21.44 -0.22
C GLU A 171 -8.14 -22.10 0.30
N GLU A 172 -8.08 -22.75 1.46
CA GLU A 172 -9.23 -23.33 2.13
C GLU A 172 -9.58 -22.55 3.38
N PHE A 173 -10.79 -22.01 3.42
CA PHE A 173 -11.31 -21.25 4.57
C PHE A 173 -12.83 -21.45 4.74
N THR A 174 -13.33 -21.18 5.91
CA THR A 174 -14.76 -21.20 6.23
C THR A 174 -15.39 -19.82 6.05
N LEU A 175 -16.71 -19.78 5.83
CA LEU A 175 -17.44 -18.49 5.82
C LEU A 175 -17.33 -17.72 7.15
N THR A 176 -17.04 -18.40 8.24
CA THR A 176 -16.81 -17.74 9.54
C THR A 176 -15.46 -17.05 9.57
N GLU A 177 -14.40 -17.68 9.07
CA GLU A 177 -13.10 -17.06 8.95
C GLU A 177 -13.12 -15.87 7.99
N LEU A 178 -13.83 -16.00 6.88
CA LEU A 178 -14.04 -14.89 5.95
C LEU A 178 -14.77 -13.71 6.63
N GLN A 179 -15.84 -13.98 7.37
CA GLN A 179 -16.55 -12.94 8.12
C GLN A 179 -15.62 -12.24 9.12
N THR A 180 -14.84 -13.01 9.89
CA THR A 180 -13.88 -12.48 10.85
C THR A 180 -12.82 -11.61 10.15
N ALA A 181 -12.34 -12.03 8.98
CA ALA A 181 -11.39 -11.23 8.17
C ALA A 181 -11.99 -9.87 7.79
N TYR A 182 -13.24 -9.86 7.32
CA TYR A 182 -13.95 -8.61 7.00
C TYR A 182 -14.13 -7.72 8.24
N GLU A 183 -14.57 -8.29 9.37
CA GLU A 183 -14.77 -7.56 10.63
C GLU A 183 -13.46 -6.91 11.13
N ILE A 184 -12.34 -7.62 11.04
CA ILE A 184 -11.02 -7.08 11.41
C ILE A 184 -10.64 -5.89 10.53
N VAL A 185 -10.77 -6.00 9.20
CA VAL A 185 -10.37 -4.92 8.29
C VAL A 185 -11.31 -3.72 8.38
N LEU A 186 -12.61 -3.96 8.48
CA LEU A 186 -13.62 -2.91 8.59
C LEU A 186 -13.60 -2.23 9.96
N GLY A 187 -13.22 -2.97 11.01
CA GLY A 187 -13.24 -2.50 12.39
C GLY A 187 -14.64 -2.48 13.01
N GLU A 188 -15.55 -3.31 12.50
CA GLU A 188 -16.94 -3.41 12.96
C GLU A 188 -17.44 -4.86 12.90
N GLU A 189 -18.40 -5.19 13.75
CA GLU A 189 -19.07 -6.49 13.73
C GLU A 189 -20.10 -6.54 12.59
N LEU A 190 -20.19 -7.68 11.90
CA LEU A 190 -21.09 -7.89 10.78
C LEU A 190 -22.20 -8.87 11.16
N ASP A 191 -23.45 -8.55 10.77
CA ASP A 191 -24.57 -9.50 10.92
C ASP A 191 -24.31 -10.76 10.08
N LYS A 192 -24.22 -11.90 10.76
CA LYS A 192 -23.85 -13.18 10.16
C LYS A 192 -24.77 -13.60 9.00
N ARG A 193 -26.08 -13.35 9.13
CA ARG A 193 -27.05 -13.75 8.11
C ARG A 193 -26.92 -12.89 6.86
N ASN A 194 -26.80 -11.59 7.03
CA ASN A 194 -26.65 -10.64 5.93
C ASN A 194 -25.33 -10.82 5.22
N PHE A 195 -24.24 -11.04 5.97
CA PHE A 195 -22.91 -11.32 5.41
C PHE A 195 -22.95 -12.57 4.51
N ARG A 196 -23.46 -13.70 5.04
CA ARG A 196 -23.52 -14.95 4.27
C ARG A 196 -24.36 -14.83 2.99
N ARG A 197 -25.50 -14.15 3.07
CA ARG A 197 -26.33 -13.90 1.89
C ARG A 197 -25.55 -13.10 0.84
N ARG A 198 -24.88 -12.02 1.24
CA ARG A 198 -24.12 -11.16 0.33
C ARG A 198 -22.95 -11.89 -0.35
N ILE A 199 -22.24 -12.76 0.38
CA ILE A 199 -21.15 -13.57 -0.19
C ILE A 199 -21.68 -14.63 -1.18
N GLN A 200 -22.88 -15.16 -0.99
CA GLN A 200 -23.48 -16.14 -1.89
C GLN A 200 -24.06 -15.53 -3.17
N GLU A 201 -24.38 -14.23 -3.14
CA GLU A 201 -24.91 -13.47 -4.27
C GLU A 201 -23.80 -12.80 -5.13
N ALA A 202 -22.56 -12.75 -4.66
CA ALA A 202 -21.40 -12.15 -5.33
C ALA A 202 -20.66 -13.13 -6.22
#